data_320c722c73cf5e2f2d666482b600bd05
#
_entry.id   320c722c73cf5e2f2d666482b600bd05
#
_cell.length_a   1.000
_cell.length_b   1.000
_cell.length_c   1.000
_cell.angle_alpha   90.00
_cell.angle_beta   90.00
_cell.angle_gamma   90.00
#
_symmetry.space_group_name_H-M   'P 1'
#
loop_
_entity.id
_entity.type
_entity.pdbx_description
1 polymer ?
#
loop_
_entity_poly.entity_id
_entity_poly.type
_entity_poly.pdbx_seq_one_letter_code
_entity_poly.pdbx_strand_id
1 'polypeptide(L)'
;MDFKRVIVLLLLAAFGCRQQDSIISPNYTMLPPQDSARLALAEKWKAVKTPAPAITQSIDQGWRYVAGINESLTDFEFPEWEQTEVLDLPHRVTLPNTAMWYQRLVVDPIDSSVLEVNADDGAQVFLNSKKLERLIDDRFYLTATAGDTLTIRVLNNAMAGGLRTVKLISLANYRDYKSQLALYRKAGAAVDQVLRLSEPPADAMEAAGLLVEHPTIENITKVEALFSAYPMLSAPVLLNNKGRFELNWLSTGSGQAVIFAGNDPTHLTTEFIVTAKQQPFRFPLEQLSKASFYRIRQLDTWTEVYEVPKMELNADSFSFTLWADSQGGWNTFSKLMSNTNEYDDKFSLGVGDLVANGSDSLQWKSLLTSLGQAKGRFPFYLVPGNHDYDGYYDDLRPKNFNQYITTASGKNYFSWQYGNCAFVAIDPNEAFPIGFGTSDQKQWFLREIESPEWKAATWHFVVLHQPPLSQGWPGYHGDEVVRQLLDTVYESAGIDFVVAGHTHDYERLTRNYGDQKVNFLIVGGAGGGLEPEGEMSEEPVMDVVVKRHHLARMFVQGDSIHLEVKDLNQNIIDQFDFKKQ
;
A
#
# COMPACT_ATOMS: atom_id res chain seq x y z
N MET A 1 35.20 36.26 24.81
CA MET A 1 34.14 36.37 23.80
C MET A 1 33.71 34.98 23.37
N ASP A 2 32.59 34.64 23.77
CA ASP A 2 31.83 33.46 23.93
C ASP A 2 31.86 32.39 22.82
N PHE A 3 32.38 31.24 23.22
CA PHE A 3 32.22 29.94 22.57
C PHE A 3 30.99 29.23 23.19
N LYS A 4 29.81 29.69 22.88
CA LYS A 4 28.56 29.01 23.24
C LYS A 4 27.49 29.31 22.21
N ARG A 5 27.54 28.65 21.06
CA ARG A 5 26.41 28.54 20.09
C ARG A 5 26.81 27.65 18.92
N VAL A 6 27.07 26.39 19.10
CA VAL A 6 27.09 25.35 18.02
C VAL A 6 26.95 23.97 18.69
N ILE A 7 25.90 23.71 19.41
CA ILE A 7 25.46 22.34 19.77
C ILE A 7 23.94 22.40 20.01
N VAL A 8 23.16 22.61 18.99
CA VAL A 8 21.68 22.38 19.01
C VAL A 8 21.15 22.07 17.60
N LEU A 9 21.95 21.65 16.67
CA LEU A 9 21.49 21.40 15.29
C LEU A 9 21.80 19.97 14.78
N LEU A 10 21.91 19.00 15.66
CA LEU A 10 22.19 17.59 15.29
C LEU A 10 21.25 16.57 15.94
N LEU A 11 20.08 16.98 16.37
CA LEU A 11 19.11 16.07 17.01
C LEU A 11 17.72 16.02 16.35
N LEU A 12 17.55 16.57 15.15
CA LEU A 12 16.25 16.55 14.45
C LEU A 12 16.25 15.80 13.10
N ALA A 13 17.32 15.11 12.75
CA ALA A 13 17.37 14.29 11.53
C ALA A 13 17.15 12.78 11.80
N ALA A 14 16.39 12.41 12.82
CA ALA A 14 16.17 11.00 13.21
C ALA A 14 14.71 10.55 13.05
N PHE A 15 13.90 11.23 12.26
CA PHE A 15 12.56 10.79 11.88
C PHE A 15 12.45 10.55 10.36
N GLY A 16 13.50 10.00 9.76
CA GLY A 16 13.35 9.35 8.48
C GLY A 16 12.67 7.99 8.69
N CYS A 17 11.70 7.67 7.89
CA CYS A 17 10.94 6.43 7.81
C CYS A 17 11.39 5.39 8.84
N ARG A 18 10.87 5.43 10.05
CA ARG A 18 10.78 4.19 10.81
C ARG A 18 9.86 3.33 9.93
N GLN A 19 10.41 2.33 9.27
CA GLN A 19 9.66 1.10 9.15
C GLN A 19 9.09 0.87 10.54
N GLN A 20 7.83 1.22 10.75
CA GLN A 20 7.10 0.64 11.85
C GLN A 20 7.26 -0.85 11.56
N ASP A 21 8.02 -1.55 12.41
CA ASP A 21 7.93 -3.00 12.48
C ASP A 21 6.46 -3.28 12.27
N SER A 22 6.13 -4.14 11.31
CA SER A 22 4.76 -4.37 10.87
C SER A 22 3.92 -4.66 12.10
N ILE A 23 3.52 -3.58 12.77
CA ILE A 23 2.64 -3.62 13.92
C ILE A 23 1.35 -4.10 13.31
N ILE A 24 1.11 -5.38 13.43
CA ILE A 24 -0.22 -5.93 13.29
C ILE A 24 -0.96 -5.43 14.52
N SER A 25 -1.16 -4.15 14.51
CA SER A 25 -2.18 -3.54 15.31
C SER A 25 -3.48 -4.18 14.83
N PRO A 26 -4.30 -4.75 15.69
CA PRO A 26 -5.64 -5.16 15.31
C PRO A 26 -6.22 -3.94 14.61
N ASN A 27 -6.55 -4.12 13.33
CA ASN A 27 -6.86 -2.98 12.50
C ASN A 27 -8.18 -2.40 12.94
N TYR A 28 -8.10 -1.28 13.59
CA TYR A 28 -9.21 -0.37 13.86
C TYR A 28 -9.66 0.30 12.55
N THR A 29 -9.90 -0.50 11.52
CA THR A 29 -10.40 -0.06 10.22
C THR A 29 -11.89 0.21 10.24
N MET A 30 -12.54 -0.05 11.34
CA MET A 30 -13.86 0.46 11.61
C MET A 30 -13.77 1.81 12.31
N LEU A 31 -14.79 2.62 12.14
CA LEU A 31 -15.00 3.80 12.98
C LEU A 31 -14.72 3.41 14.43
N PRO A 32 -13.96 4.20 15.18
CA PRO A 32 -13.63 3.85 16.56
C PRO A 32 -14.89 3.50 17.31
N PRO A 33 -14.88 2.46 18.15
CA PRO A 33 -16.03 2.08 18.94
C PRO A 33 -16.58 3.32 19.64
N GLN A 34 -17.87 3.53 19.56
CA GLN A 34 -18.50 4.76 20.09
C GLN A 34 -18.74 4.68 21.60
N ASP A 35 -18.67 3.47 22.18
CA ASP A 35 -18.85 3.29 23.62
C ASP A 35 -17.51 3.25 24.38
N SER A 36 -17.55 3.71 25.64
CA SER A 36 -16.38 3.84 26.49
C SER A 36 -15.72 2.50 26.84
N ALA A 37 -16.50 1.41 26.89
CA ALA A 37 -15.97 0.09 27.26
C ALA A 37 -15.12 -0.50 26.13
N ARG A 38 -15.58 -0.42 24.88
CA ARG A 38 -14.81 -0.86 23.70
C ARG A 38 -13.58 0.02 23.47
N LEU A 39 -13.72 1.35 23.67
CA LEU A 39 -12.57 2.25 23.62
C LEU A 39 -11.51 1.87 24.64
N ALA A 40 -11.91 1.59 25.88
CA ALA A 40 -10.97 1.16 26.93
C ALA A 40 -10.29 -0.18 26.59
N LEU A 41 -11.02 -1.14 26.01
CA LEU A 41 -10.46 -2.41 25.56
C LEU A 41 -9.46 -2.20 24.40
N ALA A 42 -9.79 -1.35 23.46
CA ALA A 42 -8.93 -1.00 22.34
C ALA A 42 -7.60 -0.36 22.82
N GLU A 43 -7.67 0.58 23.74
CA GLU A 43 -6.47 1.21 24.30
C GLU A 43 -5.62 0.23 25.11
N LYS A 44 -6.24 -0.68 25.87
CA LYS A 44 -5.52 -1.76 26.55
C LYS A 44 -4.78 -2.65 25.56
N TRP A 45 -5.42 -3.03 24.45
CA TRP A 45 -4.78 -3.86 23.42
C TRP A 45 -3.61 -3.13 22.73
N LYS A 46 -3.74 -1.86 22.43
CA LYS A 46 -2.64 -1.05 21.87
C LYS A 46 -1.41 -1.01 22.77
N ALA A 47 -1.60 -1.11 24.09
CA ALA A 47 -0.51 -1.14 25.05
C ALA A 47 0.23 -2.50 25.10
N VAL A 48 -0.35 -3.56 24.51
CA VAL A 48 0.30 -4.88 24.43
C VAL A 48 1.45 -4.80 23.43
N LYS A 49 2.67 -5.09 23.89
CA LYS A 49 3.85 -5.04 23.04
C LYS A 49 3.81 -6.13 21.96
N THR A 50 4.04 -5.74 20.72
CA THR A 50 4.28 -6.69 19.64
C THR A 50 5.53 -7.51 19.94
N PRO A 51 5.48 -8.85 19.85
CA PRO A 51 6.65 -9.69 20.01
C PRO A 51 7.76 -9.31 19.02
N ALA A 52 8.99 -9.25 19.53
CA ALA A 52 10.18 -9.05 18.73
C ALA A 52 11.18 -10.18 19.01
N PRO A 53 11.97 -10.61 18.02
CA PRO A 53 12.93 -11.68 18.23
C PRO A 53 14.06 -11.22 19.14
N ALA A 54 14.50 -12.09 20.05
CA ALA A 54 15.70 -11.83 20.85
C ALA A 54 16.95 -11.96 19.98
N ILE A 55 17.66 -10.84 19.80
CA ILE A 55 18.89 -10.76 19.01
C ILE A 55 20.01 -11.49 19.74
N THR A 56 20.71 -12.37 19.02
CA THR A 56 21.85 -13.11 19.56
C THR A 56 23.14 -12.31 19.38
N GLN A 57 23.30 -11.67 18.22
CA GLN A 57 24.50 -10.90 17.89
C GLN A 57 24.18 -9.84 16.84
N SER A 58 24.83 -8.68 16.93
CA SER A 58 24.90 -7.69 15.86
C SER A 58 26.19 -7.85 15.09
N ILE A 59 26.13 -7.79 13.77
CA ILE A 59 27.29 -7.88 12.87
C ILE A 59 27.40 -6.63 12.01
N ASP A 60 27.31 -5.47 12.64
CA ASP A 60 27.24 -4.15 11.98
C ASP A 60 28.63 -3.60 11.58
N GLN A 61 29.75 -4.30 11.87
CA GLN A 61 31.11 -3.82 11.64
C GLN A 61 31.83 -4.55 10.50
N GLY A 62 32.76 -3.85 9.86
CA GLY A 62 33.72 -4.43 8.92
C GLY A 62 33.11 -4.80 7.57
N TRP A 63 32.22 -3.99 7.07
CA TRP A 63 31.59 -4.16 5.75
C TRP A 63 32.37 -3.41 4.66
N ARG A 64 32.55 -4.05 3.50
CA ARG A 64 33.00 -3.38 2.28
C ARG A 64 31.76 -2.93 1.50
N TYR A 65 31.85 -1.82 0.79
CA TYR A 65 30.75 -1.21 0.06
C TYR A 65 31.12 -0.88 -1.38
N VAL A 66 30.20 -1.14 -2.29
CA VAL A 66 30.25 -0.72 -3.70
C VAL A 66 28.85 -0.33 -4.15
N ALA A 67 28.72 0.81 -4.86
CA ALA A 67 27.48 1.16 -5.54
C ALA A 67 27.40 0.41 -6.88
N GLY A 68 26.34 -0.33 -7.09
CA GLY A 68 26.00 -0.96 -8.37
C GLY A 68 25.09 -0.05 -9.17
N ILE A 69 25.49 0.33 -10.37
CA ILE A 69 24.72 1.25 -11.22
C ILE A 69 24.08 0.45 -12.37
N ASN A 70 22.80 0.69 -12.63
CA ASN A 70 22.02 0.09 -13.73
C ASN A 70 21.92 -1.44 -13.71
N GLU A 71 21.91 -2.05 -12.54
CA GLU A 71 21.78 -3.49 -12.38
C GLU A 71 20.32 -3.93 -12.28
N SER A 72 19.94 -4.95 -13.03
CA SER A 72 18.61 -5.53 -12.91
C SER A 72 18.44 -6.36 -11.63
N LEU A 73 17.21 -6.74 -11.29
CA LEU A 73 16.92 -7.58 -10.14
C LEU A 73 17.58 -8.96 -10.23
N THR A 74 17.67 -9.54 -11.42
CA THR A 74 18.10 -10.92 -11.66
C THR A 74 19.35 -11.03 -12.53
N ASP A 75 19.63 -10.02 -13.34
CA ASP A 75 20.77 -9.99 -14.25
C ASP A 75 21.79 -8.96 -13.75
N PHE A 76 22.73 -9.44 -12.96
CA PHE A 76 23.76 -8.63 -12.32
C PHE A 76 25.05 -9.46 -12.16
N GLU A 77 26.18 -8.75 -12.05
CA GLU A 77 27.48 -9.32 -11.72
C GLU A 77 27.92 -8.91 -10.32
N PHE A 78 28.60 -9.82 -9.60
CA PHE A 78 29.19 -9.47 -8.31
C PHE A 78 30.32 -8.47 -8.51
N PRO A 79 30.36 -7.37 -7.69
CA PRO A 79 31.40 -6.38 -7.83
C PRO A 79 32.78 -6.91 -7.42
N GLU A 80 33.84 -6.26 -7.94
CA GLU A 80 35.20 -6.46 -7.47
C GLU A 80 35.42 -5.75 -6.13
N TRP A 81 36.05 -6.44 -5.17
CA TRP A 81 36.13 -5.96 -3.78
C TRP A 81 37.55 -5.50 -3.36
N GLU A 82 38.53 -5.58 -4.24
CA GLU A 82 39.96 -5.42 -3.86
C GLU A 82 40.34 -4.00 -3.39
N GLN A 83 39.62 -2.97 -3.86
CA GLN A 83 39.92 -1.56 -3.57
C GLN A 83 38.81 -0.83 -2.83
N THR A 84 37.93 -1.57 -2.14
CA THR A 84 36.75 -0.97 -1.51
C THR A 84 37.03 -0.51 -0.09
N GLU A 85 36.40 0.60 0.30
CA GLU A 85 36.46 1.11 1.67
C GLU A 85 35.75 0.15 2.64
N VAL A 86 36.31 0.04 3.86
CA VAL A 86 35.67 -0.70 4.95
C VAL A 86 34.91 0.27 5.83
N LEU A 87 33.65 -0.04 6.11
CA LEU A 87 32.76 0.81 6.90
C LEU A 87 32.00 0.00 7.96
N ASP A 88 31.43 0.71 8.90
CA ASP A 88 30.52 0.18 9.91
C ASP A 88 29.10 0.70 9.66
N LEU A 89 28.10 -0.11 10.06
CA LEU A 89 26.68 0.25 9.91
C LEU A 89 26.22 1.14 11.08
N PRO A 90 25.27 2.01 10.89
CA PRO A 90 24.47 2.22 9.68
C PRO A 90 25.22 3.00 8.60
N HIS A 91 25.16 2.54 7.37
CA HIS A 91 25.63 3.26 6.20
C HIS A 91 24.43 3.75 5.39
N ARG A 92 24.28 5.06 5.25
CA ARG A 92 23.20 5.71 4.53
C ARG A 92 23.74 6.35 3.25
N VAL A 93 23.08 6.09 2.16
CA VAL A 93 23.48 6.58 0.83
C VAL A 93 22.24 7.09 0.10
N THR A 94 22.39 8.22 -0.59
CA THR A 94 21.35 8.80 -1.42
C THR A 94 21.63 8.48 -2.88
N LEU A 95 21.23 7.30 -3.33
CA LEU A 95 21.40 6.82 -4.69
C LEU A 95 20.06 6.20 -5.17
N PRO A 96 19.17 7.01 -5.77
CA PRO A 96 17.87 6.52 -6.21
C PRO A 96 18.03 5.48 -7.33
N ASN A 97 17.10 4.53 -7.37
CA ASN A 97 16.96 3.50 -8.39
C ASN A 97 18.27 2.69 -8.62
N THR A 98 18.94 2.36 -7.53
CA THR A 98 20.30 1.79 -7.53
C THR A 98 20.39 0.58 -6.60
N ALA A 99 21.13 -0.45 -6.99
CA ALA A 99 21.57 -1.52 -6.09
C ALA A 99 22.85 -1.11 -5.37
N MET A 100 22.95 -1.42 -4.10
CA MET A 100 24.13 -1.16 -3.27
C MET A 100 24.64 -2.47 -2.68
N TRP A 101 25.90 -2.74 -2.88
CA TRP A 101 26.52 -3.99 -2.48
C TRP A 101 27.34 -3.83 -1.20
N TYR A 102 27.13 -4.74 -0.28
CA TYR A 102 27.87 -4.84 0.97
C TYR A 102 28.43 -6.25 1.11
N GLN A 103 29.71 -6.36 1.44
CA GLN A 103 30.36 -7.66 1.65
C GLN A 103 31.16 -7.67 2.95
N ARG A 104 31.09 -8.79 3.64
CA ARG A 104 31.85 -9.05 4.85
C ARG A 104 32.39 -10.47 4.87
N LEU A 105 33.63 -10.63 5.35
CA LEU A 105 34.20 -11.94 5.66
C LEU A 105 33.61 -12.45 6.98
N VAL A 106 33.20 -13.69 7.01
CA VAL A 106 32.76 -14.37 8.24
C VAL A 106 34.05 -14.79 9.00
N VAL A 107 34.29 -14.14 10.14
CA VAL A 107 35.50 -14.40 10.97
C VAL A 107 35.26 -15.61 11.85
N ASP A 108 34.19 -15.63 12.60
CA ASP A 108 33.77 -16.71 13.46
C ASP A 108 32.65 -17.53 12.84
N PRO A 109 32.61 -18.85 13.01
CA PRO A 109 31.53 -19.67 12.49
C PRO A 109 30.17 -19.19 13.02
N ILE A 110 29.19 -19.17 12.13
CA ILE A 110 27.80 -18.86 12.46
C ILE A 110 27.03 -20.16 12.44
N ASP A 111 26.61 -20.61 13.62
CA ASP A 111 25.69 -21.74 13.73
C ASP A 111 24.34 -21.40 13.08
N SER A 112 23.54 -22.42 12.77
CA SER A 112 22.23 -22.26 12.16
C SER A 112 21.42 -21.17 12.87
N SER A 113 21.24 -20.06 12.17
CA SER A 113 20.64 -18.82 12.66
C SER A 113 19.69 -18.21 11.62
N VAL A 114 18.96 -17.20 12.01
CA VAL A 114 18.24 -16.30 11.11
C VAL A 114 18.99 -14.99 11.07
N LEU A 115 19.36 -14.56 9.88
CA LEU A 115 19.91 -13.24 9.62
C LEU A 115 18.76 -12.27 9.42
N GLU A 116 18.70 -11.21 10.20
CA GLU A 116 17.79 -10.08 10.01
C GLU A 116 18.58 -8.92 9.41
N VAL A 117 18.13 -8.46 8.26
CA VAL A 117 18.74 -7.35 7.51
C VAL A 117 17.79 -6.16 7.57
N ASN A 118 18.27 -5.01 8.00
CA ASN A 118 17.53 -3.78 7.91
C ASN A 118 18.14 -2.92 6.81
N ALA A 119 17.52 -2.98 5.65
CA ALA A 119 17.82 -2.17 4.48
C ALA A 119 16.66 -1.21 4.23
N ASP A 120 16.76 -0.34 3.24
CA ASP A 120 15.69 0.62 2.95
C ASP A 120 14.51 -0.06 2.24
N ASP A 121 14.58 -0.26 0.92
CA ASP A 121 13.49 -0.85 0.16
C ASP A 121 13.55 -2.39 0.09
N GLY A 122 14.64 -2.99 0.50
CA GLY A 122 14.80 -4.43 0.55
C GLY A 122 16.21 -4.91 0.30
N ALA A 123 16.45 -6.19 0.52
CA ALA A 123 17.76 -6.80 0.38
C ALA A 123 17.71 -8.19 -0.25
N GLN A 124 18.72 -8.50 -1.04
CA GLN A 124 19.09 -9.85 -1.46
C GLN A 124 20.35 -10.27 -0.73
N VAL A 125 20.37 -11.46 -0.17
CA VAL A 125 21.49 -11.95 0.64
C VAL A 125 22.13 -13.17 0.00
N PHE A 126 23.46 -13.20 -0.01
CA PHE A 126 24.24 -14.27 -0.61
C PHE A 126 25.32 -14.76 0.37
N LEU A 127 25.55 -16.06 0.39
CA LEU A 127 26.69 -16.70 1.05
C LEU A 127 27.56 -17.35 -0.03
N ASN A 128 28.82 -16.93 -0.14
CA ASN A 128 29.76 -17.40 -1.20
C ASN A 128 29.09 -17.31 -2.59
N SER A 129 28.49 -16.17 -2.92
CA SER A 129 27.76 -15.90 -4.17
C SER A 129 26.48 -16.73 -4.40
N LYS A 130 26.09 -17.58 -3.45
CA LYS A 130 24.83 -18.31 -3.52
C LYS A 130 23.74 -17.55 -2.79
N LYS A 131 22.65 -17.19 -3.50
CA LYS A 131 21.50 -16.49 -2.92
C LYS A 131 20.85 -17.32 -1.82
N LEU A 132 20.58 -16.68 -0.67
CA LEU A 132 19.82 -17.27 0.43
C LEU A 132 18.32 -17.09 0.20
N GLU A 133 17.55 -18.06 0.71
CA GLU A 133 16.10 -17.98 0.66
C GLU A 133 15.58 -17.01 1.73
N ARG A 134 14.73 -16.08 1.30
CA ARG A 134 14.01 -15.18 2.19
C ARG A 134 12.90 -15.93 2.94
N LEU A 135 12.77 -15.69 4.22
CA LEU A 135 11.72 -16.29 5.06
C LEU A 135 10.46 -15.42 5.09
N ILE A 136 10.57 -14.28 5.73
CA ILE A 136 9.55 -13.25 5.86
C ILE A 136 10.25 -11.93 6.17
N ASP A 137 9.76 -10.84 5.67
CA ASP A 137 10.42 -9.55 5.74
C ASP A 137 11.88 -9.69 5.25
N ASP A 138 12.83 -8.97 5.79
CA ASP A 138 14.25 -9.09 5.45
C ASP A 138 14.99 -10.09 6.36
N ARG A 139 14.44 -11.31 6.48
CA ARG A 139 15.02 -12.40 7.26
C ARG A 139 15.39 -13.61 6.40
N PHE A 140 16.56 -14.18 6.67
CA PHE A 140 17.16 -15.25 5.86
C PHE A 140 17.75 -16.34 6.74
N TYR A 141 17.64 -17.61 6.35
CA TYR A 141 18.40 -18.66 7.03
C TYR A 141 19.88 -18.56 6.70
N LEU A 142 20.71 -18.61 7.73
CA LEU A 142 22.17 -18.54 7.60
C LEU A 142 22.85 -19.59 8.47
N THR A 143 23.76 -20.33 7.85
CA THR A 143 24.81 -21.13 8.51
C THR A 143 26.07 -20.85 7.73
N ALA A 144 27.17 -20.47 8.40
CA ALA A 144 28.41 -20.09 7.76
C ALA A 144 29.63 -20.56 8.56
N THR A 145 30.73 -20.82 7.87
CA THR A 145 32.01 -21.16 8.45
C THR A 145 32.96 -19.99 8.38
N ALA A 146 34.02 -20.00 9.21
CA ALA A 146 35.08 -19.01 9.10
C ALA A 146 35.71 -19.04 7.70
N GLY A 147 35.86 -17.87 7.09
CA GLY A 147 36.35 -17.72 5.71
C GLY A 147 35.26 -17.59 4.67
N ASP A 148 33.99 -17.87 4.98
CA ASP A 148 32.89 -17.63 4.08
C ASP A 148 32.70 -16.12 3.86
N THR A 149 32.10 -15.73 2.72
CA THR A 149 31.76 -14.35 2.40
C THR A 149 30.26 -14.16 2.45
N LEU A 150 29.81 -13.24 3.32
CA LEU A 150 28.44 -12.79 3.37
C LEU A 150 28.29 -11.50 2.53
N THR A 151 27.45 -11.55 1.52
CA THR A 151 27.19 -10.41 0.63
C THR A 151 25.72 -10.02 0.71
N ILE A 152 25.44 -8.74 0.89
CA ILE A 152 24.10 -8.17 0.92
C ILE A 152 23.99 -7.15 -0.20
N ARG A 153 23.02 -7.33 -1.08
CA ARG A 153 22.67 -6.40 -2.12
C ARG A 153 21.40 -5.66 -1.69
N VAL A 154 21.55 -4.40 -1.33
CA VAL A 154 20.44 -3.53 -0.95
C VAL A 154 19.87 -2.90 -2.21
N LEU A 155 18.57 -3.00 -2.38
CA LEU A 155 17.85 -2.38 -3.47
C LEU A 155 17.29 -1.06 -2.96
N ASN A 156 17.46 0.01 -3.72
CA ASN A 156 16.96 1.33 -3.37
C ASN A 156 16.22 1.95 -4.54
N ASN A 157 14.96 2.25 -4.32
CA ASN A 157 14.07 2.86 -5.32
C ASN A 157 14.22 4.39 -5.36
N ALA A 158 14.18 5.01 -4.19
CA ALA A 158 14.21 6.47 -4.06
C ALA A 158 15.27 6.91 -3.04
N MET A 159 15.33 8.15 -2.75
CA MET A 159 16.31 8.97 -2.04
C MET A 159 17.21 8.32 -1.00
N ALA A 160 16.65 7.84 0.12
CA ALA A 160 17.44 7.44 1.28
C ALA A 160 17.64 5.92 1.31
N GLY A 161 18.73 5.45 0.77
CA GLY A 161 19.09 4.04 0.75
C GLY A 161 20.15 3.64 1.77
N GLY A 162 20.58 2.39 1.68
CA GLY A 162 21.70 1.85 2.41
C GLY A 162 21.34 0.74 3.39
N LEU A 163 22.40 0.17 3.97
CA LEU A 163 22.30 -0.91 4.95
C LEU A 163 22.36 -0.32 6.36
N ARG A 164 21.32 -0.55 7.15
CA ARG A 164 21.16 0.06 8.47
C ARG A 164 21.70 -0.83 9.59
N THR A 165 21.26 -2.09 9.65
CA THR A 165 21.75 -3.08 10.62
C THR A 165 21.69 -4.48 10.06
N VAL A 166 22.58 -5.34 10.56
CA VAL A 166 22.59 -6.78 10.28
C VAL A 166 22.70 -7.53 11.60
N LYS A 167 21.72 -8.38 11.89
CA LYS A 167 21.59 -9.05 13.17
C LYS A 167 21.43 -10.55 13.02
N LEU A 168 21.95 -11.31 13.96
CA LEU A 168 21.75 -12.75 14.06
C LEU A 168 20.75 -13.07 15.16
N ILE A 169 19.85 -13.99 14.86
CA ILE A 169 18.84 -14.52 15.78
C ILE A 169 19.05 -16.04 15.78
N SER A 170 19.31 -16.64 16.94
CA SER A 170 19.39 -18.09 17.03
C SER A 170 18.08 -18.75 16.55
N LEU A 171 18.15 -19.97 16.01
CA LEU A 171 16.94 -20.68 15.60
C LEU A 171 15.97 -20.91 16.77
N ALA A 172 16.46 -21.05 17.98
CA ALA A 172 15.64 -21.18 19.19
C ALA A 172 14.84 -19.89 19.43
N ASN A 173 15.53 -18.73 19.47
CA ASN A 173 14.90 -17.42 19.63
C ASN A 173 13.91 -17.12 18.50
N TYR A 174 14.24 -17.50 17.28
CA TYR A 174 13.36 -17.27 16.13
C TYR A 174 12.10 -18.14 16.18
N ARG A 175 12.20 -19.40 16.61
CA ARG A 175 11.04 -20.28 16.81
C ARG A 175 10.14 -19.76 17.93
N ASP A 176 10.75 -19.33 19.03
CA ASP A 176 10.02 -18.72 20.15
C ASP A 176 9.28 -17.45 19.70
N TYR A 177 9.99 -16.55 19.03
CA TYR A 177 9.40 -15.35 18.41
C TYR A 177 8.23 -15.68 17.49
N LYS A 178 8.38 -16.64 16.57
CA LYS A 178 7.29 -17.05 15.67
C LYS A 178 6.07 -17.57 16.43
N SER A 179 6.31 -18.31 17.50
CA SER A 179 5.22 -18.83 18.33
C SER A 179 4.50 -17.69 19.07
N GLN A 180 5.26 -16.76 19.65
CA GLN A 180 4.70 -15.58 20.32
C GLN A 180 3.97 -14.67 19.33
N LEU A 181 4.53 -14.43 18.15
CA LEU A 181 3.89 -13.64 17.11
C LEU A 181 2.59 -14.27 16.61
N ALA A 182 2.56 -15.60 16.42
CA ALA A 182 1.36 -16.32 16.02
C ALA A 182 0.27 -16.21 17.10
N LEU A 183 0.66 -16.32 18.36
CA LEU A 183 -0.25 -16.15 19.52
C LEU A 183 -0.79 -14.72 19.58
N TYR A 184 0.09 -13.72 19.48
CA TYR A 184 -0.26 -12.31 19.46
C TYR A 184 -1.24 -11.97 18.33
N ARG A 185 -0.96 -12.48 17.10
CA ARG A 185 -1.83 -12.29 15.94
C ARG A 185 -3.23 -12.88 16.15
N LYS A 186 -3.30 -14.11 16.69
CA LYS A 186 -4.59 -14.73 17.01
C LYS A 186 -5.35 -13.97 18.09
N ALA A 187 -4.65 -13.57 19.16
CA ALA A 187 -5.26 -12.77 20.21
C ALA A 187 -5.80 -11.43 19.66
N GLY A 188 -5.01 -10.75 18.83
CA GLY A 188 -5.43 -9.51 18.18
C GLY A 188 -6.67 -9.68 17.32
N ALA A 189 -6.72 -10.74 16.53
CA ALA A 189 -7.90 -11.06 15.70
C ALA A 189 -9.15 -11.31 16.56
N ALA A 190 -9.02 -12.04 17.66
CA ALA A 190 -10.12 -12.30 18.57
C ALA A 190 -10.61 -11.03 19.30
N VAL A 191 -9.70 -10.18 19.75
CA VAL A 191 -10.04 -8.87 20.34
C VAL A 191 -10.70 -7.96 19.32
N ASP A 192 -10.15 -7.90 18.11
CA ASP A 192 -10.70 -7.09 17.01
C ASP A 192 -12.13 -7.53 16.66
N GLN A 193 -12.42 -8.83 16.69
CA GLN A 193 -13.77 -9.36 16.47
C GLN A 193 -14.77 -8.80 17.49
N VAL A 194 -14.40 -8.72 18.77
CA VAL A 194 -15.25 -8.14 19.82
C VAL A 194 -15.46 -6.66 19.59
N LEU A 195 -14.37 -5.93 19.26
CA LEU A 195 -14.41 -4.49 19.04
C LEU A 195 -15.29 -4.06 17.85
N ARG A 196 -15.40 -4.91 16.84
CA ARG A 196 -16.18 -4.63 15.61
C ARG A 196 -17.66 -4.92 15.71
N LEU A 197 -18.11 -5.65 16.71
CA LEU A 197 -19.54 -5.84 16.92
C LEU A 197 -20.20 -4.53 17.35
N SER A 198 -21.33 -4.20 16.76
CA SER A 198 -22.11 -3.01 17.14
C SER A 198 -22.55 -3.08 18.61
N GLU A 199 -22.94 -4.25 19.06
CA GLU A 199 -23.39 -4.56 20.41
C GLU A 199 -22.76 -5.88 20.87
N PRO A 200 -21.49 -5.88 21.35
CA PRO A 200 -20.88 -7.11 21.84
C PRO A 200 -21.57 -7.60 23.11
N PRO A 201 -21.83 -8.92 23.24
CA PRO A 201 -22.31 -9.51 24.47
C PRO A 201 -21.39 -9.21 25.66
N ALA A 202 -21.95 -9.08 26.87
CA ALA A 202 -21.16 -8.74 28.06
C ALA A 202 -20.06 -9.77 28.36
N ASP A 203 -20.34 -11.06 28.18
CA ASP A 203 -19.39 -12.16 28.33
C ASP A 203 -18.26 -12.12 27.30
N ALA A 204 -18.54 -11.62 26.09
CA ALA A 204 -17.51 -11.40 25.06
C ALA A 204 -16.56 -10.28 25.42
N MET A 205 -17.07 -9.17 25.95
CA MET A 205 -16.25 -8.06 26.46
C MET A 205 -15.38 -8.51 27.63
N GLU A 206 -15.92 -9.30 28.57
CA GLU A 206 -15.18 -9.85 29.69
C GLU A 206 -14.08 -10.82 29.22
N ALA A 207 -14.41 -11.76 28.32
CA ALA A 207 -13.45 -12.71 27.74
C ALA A 207 -12.33 -11.99 26.96
N ALA A 208 -12.65 -10.95 26.20
CA ALA A 208 -11.67 -10.16 25.50
C ALA A 208 -10.77 -9.34 26.46
N GLY A 209 -11.34 -8.84 27.55
CA GLY A 209 -10.57 -8.19 28.63
C GLY A 209 -9.52 -9.11 29.23
N LEU A 210 -9.92 -10.35 29.59
CA LEU A 210 -9.02 -11.38 30.06
C LEU A 210 -7.96 -11.79 29.02
N LEU A 211 -8.34 -11.85 27.76
CA LEU A 211 -7.42 -12.15 26.67
C LEU A 211 -6.34 -11.07 26.50
N VAL A 212 -6.70 -9.81 26.62
CA VAL A 212 -5.73 -8.68 26.57
C VAL A 212 -4.75 -8.75 27.74
N GLU A 213 -5.22 -9.07 28.95
CA GLU A 213 -4.37 -9.19 30.14
C GLU A 213 -3.50 -10.46 30.11
N HIS A 214 -4.04 -11.55 29.57
CA HIS A 214 -3.40 -12.86 29.50
C HIS A 214 -3.59 -13.49 28.13
N PRO A 215 -2.77 -13.16 27.11
CA PRO A 215 -2.88 -13.70 25.76
C PRO A 215 -2.44 -15.17 25.72
N THR A 216 -3.37 -16.07 25.97
CA THR A 216 -3.16 -17.53 25.93
C THR A 216 -4.08 -18.18 24.90
N ILE A 217 -3.70 -19.38 24.42
CA ILE A 217 -4.56 -20.18 23.51
C ILE A 217 -5.92 -20.45 24.16
N GLU A 218 -5.95 -20.72 25.46
CA GLU A 218 -7.20 -20.96 26.19
C GLU A 218 -8.13 -19.74 26.11
N ASN A 219 -7.63 -18.53 26.39
CA ASN A 219 -8.42 -17.31 26.36
C ASN A 219 -8.83 -16.93 24.93
N ILE A 220 -7.96 -17.17 23.94
CA ILE A 220 -8.33 -17.02 22.51
C ILE A 220 -9.52 -17.95 22.20
N THR A 221 -9.42 -19.23 22.54
CA THR A 221 -10.46 -20.21 22.27
C THR A 221 -11.78 -19.85 22.94
N LYS A 222 -11.75 -19.27 24.14
CA LYS A 222 -12.96 -18.78 24.84
C LYS A 222 -13.65 -17.68 24.04
N VAL A 223 -12.87 -16.69 23.53
CA VAL A 223 -13.42 -15.62 22.71
C VAL A 223 -13.94 -16.20 21.38
N GLU A 224 -13.15 -17.01 20.69
CA GLU A 224 -13.55 -17.61 19.41
C GLU A 224 -14.82 -18.46 19.54
N ALA A 225 -15.00 -19.18 20.64
CA ALA A 225 -16.20 -20.01 20.88
C ALA A 225 -17.46 -19.16 20.99
N LEU A 226 -17.38 -17.96 21.57
CA LEU A 226 -18.53 -17.04 21.67
C LEU A 226 -18.95 -16.49 20.30
N PHE A 227 -18.03 -16.47 19.34
CA PHE A 227 -18.26 -15.91 18.00
C PHE A 227 -18.30 -16.97 16.90
N SER A 228 -18.26 -18.25 17.20
CA SER A 228 -18.29 -19.30 16.18
C SER A 228 -19.51 -19.23 15.25
N ALA A 229 -20.64 -18.72 15.75
CA ALA A 229 -21.86 -18.45 14.96
C ALA A 229 -21.87 -17.04 14.31
N TYR A 230 -20.94 -16.16 14.67
CA TYR A 230 -20.91 -14.76 14.27
C TYR A 230 -19.57 -14.38 13.59
N PRO A 231 -19.27 -14.91 12.41
CA PRO A 231 -18.05 -14.51 11.70
C PRO A 231 -18.11 -13.02 11.36
N MET A 232 -16.96 -12.33 11.44
CA MET A 232 -16.87 -10.96 10.94
C MET A 232 -17.03 -10.95 9.43
N LEU A 233 -17.84 -10.03 8.93
CA LEU A 233 -17.99 -9.71 7.52
C LEU A 233 -17.54 -8.27 7.28
N SER A 234 -16.62 -8.06 6.35
CA SER A 234 -16.34 -6.69 5.88
C SER A 234 -17.49 -6.20 5.01
N ALA A 235 -17.64 -4.87 4.92
CA ALA A 235 -18.45 -4.29 3.88
C ALA A 235 -17.90 -4.64 2.49
N PRO A 236 -18.74 -4.71 1.45
CA PRO A 236 -18.30 -5.05 0.11
C PRO A 236 -17.48 -3.92 -0.53
N VAL A 237 -16.49 -4.32 -1.33
CA VAL A 237 -15.68 -3.46 -2.19
C VAL A 237 -15.97 -3.85 -3.63
N LEU A 238 -16.25 -2.88 -4.48
CA LEU A 238 -16.49 -3.13 -5.90
C LEU A 238 -15.19 -2.99 -6.68
N LEU A 239 -14.76 -4.06 -7.36
CA LEU A 239 -13.57 -4.09 -8.18
C LEU A 239 -13.89 -4.48 -9.62
N ASN A 240 -13.09 -4.01 -10.57
CA ASN A 240 -13.16 -4.43 -11.95
C ASN A 240 -12.28 -5.68 -12.16
N ASN A 241 -12.85 -6.76 -12.63
CA ASN A 241 -12.15 -7.99 -12.99
C ASN A 241 -12.28 -8.24 -14.49
N LYS A 242 -11.29 -7.81 -15.28
CA LYS A 242 -11.25 -8.01 -16.73
C LYS A 242 -12.54 -7.56 -17.45
N GLY A 243 -12.97 -6.35 -17.11
CA GLY A 243 -14.18 -5.73 -17.67
C GLY A 243 -15.49 -6.13 -16.98
N ARG A 244 -15.44 -6.98 -15.94
CA ARG A 244 -16.61 -7.34 -15.13
C ARG A 244 -16.48 -6.76 -13.73
N PHE A 245 -17.54 -6.17 -13.22
CA PHE A 245 -17.56 -5.66 -11.84
C PHE A 245 -17.95 -6.78 -10.87
N GLU A 246 -17.18 -6.90 -9.79
CA GLU A 246 -17.38 -7.91 -8.75
C GLU A 246 -17.42 -7.26 -7.37
N LEU A 247 -18.39 -7.67 -6.55
CA LEU A 247 -18.41 -7.37 -5.12
C LEU A 247 -17.40 -8.28 -4.43
N ASN A 248 -16.50 -7.71 -3.67
CA ASN A 248 -15.46 -8.41 -2.92
C ASN A 248 -15.64 -8.12 -1.44
N TRP A 249 -15.60 -9.14 -0.58
CA TRP A 249 -15.65 -8.96 0.87
C TRP A 249 -14.81 -10.01 1.60
N LEU A 250 -14.46 -9.69 2.81
CA LEU A 250 -13.72 -10.57 3.71
C LEU A 250 -14.67 -11.20 4.73
N SER A 251 -14.31 -12.39 5.19
CA SER A 251 -14.96 -13.05 6.32
C SER A 251 -13.95 -13.79 7.18
N THR A 252 -14.18 -13.83 8.50
CA THR A 252 -13.45 -14.75 9.40
C THR A 252 -14.01 -16.17 9.37
N GLY A 253 -15.24 -16.34 8.86
CA GLY A 253 -15.86 -17.65 8.65
C GLY A 253 -15.36 -18.32 7.37
N SER A 254 -15.49 -19.65 7.33
CA SER A 254 -15.20 -20.48 6.15
C SER A 254 -16.48 -20.95 5.47
N GLY A 255 -16.35 -21.45 4.24
CA GLY A 255 -17.46 -22.10 3.53
C GLY A 255 -18.31 -21.15 2.72
N GLN A 256 -19.61 -21.12 2.99
CA GLN A 256 -20.60 -20.42 2.18
C GLN A 256 -21.07 -19.13 2.84
N ALA A 257 -21.28 -18.10 2.03
CA ALA A 257 -22.06 -16.92 2.35
C ALA A 257 -23.29 -16.85 1.44
N VAL A 258 -24.31 -16.11 1.83
CA VAL A 258 -25.53 -15.92 1.04
C VAL A 258 -25.75 -14.41 0.84
N ILE A 259 -25.96 -14.00 -0.41
CA ILE A 259 -26.41 -12.67 -0.73
C ILE A 259 -27.93 -12.72 -0.85
N PHE A 260 -28.61 -11.85 -0.10
CA PHE A 260 -30.04 -11.61 -0.22
C PHE A 260 -30.25 -10.32 -0.99
N ALA A 261 -31.10 -10.34 -2.01
CA ALA A 261 -31.34 -9.22 -2.89
C ALA A 261 -32.83 -8.98 -3.16
N GLY A 262 -33.21 -7.75 -3.46
CA GLY A 262 -34.58 -7.38 -3.76
C GLY A 262 -34.72 -5.89 -4.09
N ASN A 263 -35.99 -5.45 -4.31
CA ASN A 263 -36.29 -4.05 -4.62
C ASN A 263 -36.85 -3.28 -3.42
N ASP A 264 -37.09 -3.98 -2.29
CA ASP A 264 -37.49 -3.38 -1.02
C ASP A 264 -36.39 -3.70 0.01
N PRO A 265 -35.74 -2.70 0.63
CA PRO A 265 -34.66 -2.93 1.59
C PRO A 265 -35.09 -3.70 2.83
N THR A 266 -36.39 -3.71 3.14
CA THR A 266 -36.97 -4.46 4.27
C THR A 266 -37.38 -5.90 3.89
N HIS A 267 -37.42 -6.22 2.58
CA HIS A 267 -37.89 -7.52 2.06
C HIS A 267 -37.03 -8.02 0.89
N LEU A 268 -35.87 -8.59 1.23
CA LEU A 268 -34.93 -9.17 0.28
C LEU A 268 -35.18 -10.68 0.14
N THR A 269 -35.74 -11.12 -0.98
CA THR A 269 -36.23 -12.49 -1.18
C THR A 269 -35.42 -13.35 -2.14
N THR A 270 -34.59 -12.72 -2.99
CA THR A 270 -33.72 -13.46 -3.91
C THR A 270 -32.44 -13.84 -3.21
N GLU A 271 -32.05 -15.11 -3.27
CA GLU A 271 -30.86 -15.64 -2.60
C GLU A 271 -29.83 -16.11 -3.62
N PHE A 272 -28.55 -15.76 -3.37
CA PHE A 272 -27.39 -16.26 -4.12
C PHE A 272 -26.39 -16.87 -3.15
N ILE A 273 -26.06 -18.14 -3.35
CA ILE A 273 -25.05 -18.84 -2.57
C ILE A 273 -23.66 -18.57 -3.16
N VAL A 274 -22.76 -18.07 -2.33
CA VAL A 274 -21.38 -17.76 -2.71
C VAL A 274 -20.43 -18.62 -1.89
N THR A 275 -19.57 -19.36 -2.57
CA THR A 275 -18.56 -20.21 -1.92
C THR A 275 -17.17 -19.71 -2.28
N ALA A 276 -16.33 -19.49 -1.28
CA ALA A 276 -14.93 -19.13 -1.48
C ALA A 276 -14.00 -20.16 -0.85
N LYS A 277 -12.98 -20.56 -1.59
CA LYS A 277 -11.89 -21.42 -1.08
C LYS A 277 -10.83 -20.61 -0.34
N GLN A 278 -10.71 -19.34 -0.68
CA GLN A 278 -9.79 -18.38 -0.10
C GLN A 278 -10.41 -16.97 -0.10
N GLN A 279 -9.89 -16.09 0.75
CA GLN A 279 -10.31 -14.69 0.79
C GLN A 279 -9.71 -13.88 -0.38
N PRO A 280 -10.42 -12.86 -0.87
CA PRO A 280 -11.78 -12.44 -0.52
C PRO A 280 -12.86 -13.34 -1.17
N PHE A 281 -14.09 -13.28 -0.65
CA PHE A 281 -15.27 -13.72 -1.38
C PHE A 281 -15.49 -12.79 -2.57
N ARG A 282 -15.98 -13.35 -3.70
CA ARG A 282 -16.25 -12.59 -4.92
C ARG A 282 -17.60 -12.95 -5.51
N PHE A 283 -18.33 -11.93 -5.98
CA PHE A 283 -19.63 -12.12 -6.58
C PHE A 283 -19.85 -11.15 -7.74
N PRO A 284 -20.20 -11.62 -8.95
CA PRO A 284 -20.45 -10.77 -10.11
C PRO A 284 -21.63 -9.82 -9.89
N LEU A 285 -21.41 -8.52 -10.04
CA LEU A 285 -22.44 -7.50 -9.84
C LEU A 285 -23.62 -7.68 -10.81
N GLU A 286 -23.39 -8.15 -12.02
CA GLU A 286 -24.40 -8.36 -13.05
C GLU A 286 -25.55 -9.29 -12.58
N GLN A 287 -25.29 -10.20 -11.64
CA GLN A 287 -26.32 -11.05 -11.06
C GLN A 287 -27.34 -10.27 -10.20
N LEU A 288 -26.99 -9.06 -9.75
CA LEU A 288 -27.88 -8.17 -9.02
C LEU A 288 -28.65 -7.19 -9.93
N SER A 289 -28.56 -7.31 -11.25
CA SER A 289 -29.12 -6.34 -12.22
C SER A 289 -30.64 -6.13 -12.10
N LYS A 290 -31.37 -7.04 -11.47
CA LYS A 290 -32.82 -6.95 -11.22
C LYS A 290 -33.17 -6.49 -9.81
N ALA A 291 -32.20 -6.22 -8.96
CA ALA A 291 -32.38 -5.80 -7.59
C ALA A 291 -31.91 -4.36 -7.39
N SER A 292 -32.52 -3.65 -6.43
CA SER A 292 -32.10 -2.32 -6.01
C SER A 292 -31.28 -2.36 -4.71
N PHE A 293 -31.45 -3.42 -3.92
CA PHE A 293 -30.83 -3.56 -2.61
C PHE A 293 -30.32 -4.99 -2.42
N TYR A 294 -29.25 -5.14 -1.61
CA TYR A 294 -28.72 -6.42 -1.21
C TYR A 294 -28.10 -6.34 0.19
N ARG A 295 -27.92 -7.49 0.81
CA ARG A 295 -27.10 -7.69 2.01
C ARG A 295 -26.45 -9.07 2.00
N ILE A 296 -25.43 -9.27 2.78
CA ILE A 296 -24.67 -10.51 2.87
C ILE A 296 -24.94 -11.15 4.24
N ARG A 297 -25.14 -12.48 4.23
CA ARG A 297 -25.23 -13.29 5.44
C ARG A 297 -24.19 -14.40 5.39
N GLN A 298 -23.54 -14.64 6.52
CA GLN A 298 -22.79 -15.86 6.76
C GLN A 298 -23.04 -16.33 8.19
N LEU A 299 -23.51 -17.57 8.35
CA LEU A 299 -24.05 -18.08 9.61
C LEU A 299 -25.07 -17.08 10.19
N ASP A 300 -24.89 -16.64 11.44
CA ASP A 300 -25.80 -15.69 12.10
C ASP A 300 -25.38 -14.21 11.96
N THR A 301 -24.33 -13.92 11.20
CA THR A 301 -23.90 -12.54 10.93
C THR A 301 -24.49 -12.02 9.63
N TRP A 302 -25.00 -10.78 9.69
CA TRP A 302 -25.55 -10.03 8.58
C TRP A 302 -24.79 -8.72 8.40
N THR A 303 -24.57 -8.33 7.15
CA THR A 303 -24.18 -6.96 6.87
C THR A 303 -25.39 -6.01 6.97
N GLU A 304 -25.11 -4.71 6.95
CA GLU A 304 -26.17 -3.73 6.63
C GLU A 304 -26.73 -4.02 5.22
N VAL A 305 -27.83 -3.35 4.89
CA VAL A 305 -28.40 -3.38 3.53
C VAL A 305 -27.69 -2.32 2.69
N TYR A 306 -27.19 -2.74 1.53
CA TYR A 306 -26.53 -1.88 0.56
C TYR A 306 -27.44 -1.66 -0.66
N GLU A 307 -27.30 -0.51 -1.29
CA GLU A 307 -27.84 -0.27 -2.63
C GLU A 307 -27.00 -1.00 -3.67
N VAL A 308 -27.63 -1.54 -4.70
CA VAL A 308 -26.92 -2.10 -5.85
C VAL A 308 -26.37 -0.96 -6.69
N PRO A 309 -25.05 -0.85 -6.85
CA PRO A 309 -24.44 0.25 -7.60
C PRO A 309 -24.88 0.19 -9.07
N LYS A 310 -25.26 1.34 -9.63
CA LYS A 310 -25.59 1.48 -11.04
C LYS A 310 -24.36 1.92 -11.81
N MET A 311 -23.94 1.08 -12.74
CA MET A 311 -22.77 1.36 -13.56
C MET A 311 -23.17 2.17 -14.79
N GLU A 312 -23.08 3.49 -14.70
CA GLU A 312 -23.32 4.43 -15.79
C GLU A 312 -21.95 4.83 -16.38
N LEU A 313 -21.55 4.21 -17.49
CA LEU A 313 -20.24 4.46 -18.11
C LEU A 313 -20.20 5.68 -19.03
N ASN A 314 -21.34 6.25 -19.39
CA ASN A 314 -21.49 7.31 -20.39
C ASN A 314 -22.18 8.55 -19.79
N ALA A 315 -21.65 9.11 -18.74
CA ALA A 315 -22.15 10.35 -18.15
C ALA A 315 -21.44 11.57 -18.74
N ASP A 316 -22.20 12.60 -19.11
CA ASP A 316 -21.65 13.89 -19.60
C ASP A 316 -21.06 14.73 -18.45
N SER A 317 -21.48 14.44 -17.23
CA SER A 317 -20.98 15.08 -16.00
C SER A 317 -20.88 14.05 -14.89
N PHE A 318 -19.72 13.95 -14.25
CA PHE A 318 -19.45 12.98 -13.19
C PHE A 318 -18.31 13.44 -12.29
N SER A 319 -18.17 12.80 -11.14
CA SER A 319 -17.04 13.00 -10.26
C SER A 319 -16.38 11.68 -9.87
N PHE A 320 -15.12 11.76 -9.48
CA PHE A 320 -14.35 10.63 -8.97
C PHE A 320 -13.30 11.09 -7.96
N THR A 321 -12.89 10.15 -7.10
CA THR A 321 -11.90 10.39 -6.04
C THR A 321 -10.54 9.83 -6.42
N LEU A 322 -9.47 10.55 -6.06
CA LEU A 322 -8.05 10.18 -6.23
C LEU A 322 -7.36 10.10 -4.86
N TRP A 323 -6.51 9.10 -4.67
CA TRP A 323 -5.71 8.91 -3.48
C TRP A 323 -4.54 7.94 -3.73
N ALA A 324 -3.51 8.01 -2.88
CA ALA A 324 -2.39 7.07 -2.87
C ALA A 324 -1.79 6.96 -1.46
N ASP A 325 -0.90 5.99 -1.25
CA ASP A 325 -0.06 5.88 -0.06
C ASP A 325 -0.87 5.70 1.24
N SER A 326 -1.79 4.73 1.24
CA SER A 326 -2.53 4.35 2.45
C SER A 326 -1.67 3.60 3.49
N GLN A 327 -0.66 2.87 3.09
CA GLN A 327 0.52 2.30 3.77
C GLN A 327 0.39 2.08 5.29
N GLY A 328 -0.61 1.33 5.76
CA GLY A 328 -0.78 1.01 7.18
C GLY A 328 -1.43 2.11 8.03
N GLY A 329 -1.73 3.28 7.48
CA GLY A 329 -2.48 4.34 8.15
C GLY A 329 -4.00 4.08 8.17
N TRP A 330 -4.40 2.86 8.55
CA TRP A 330 -5.76 2.34 8.36
C TRP A 330 -6.86 3.17 9.02
N ASN A 331 -6.59 3.77 10.17
CA ASN A 331 -7.57 4.63 10.85
C ASN A 331 -7.84 5.91 10.05
N THR A 332 -6.77 6.55 9.58
CA THR A 332 -6.84 7.74 8.73
C THR A 332 -7.51 7.40 7.40
N PHE A 333 -7.05 6.35 6.74
CA PHE A 333 -7.58 5.92 5.45
C PHE A 333 -9.06 5.50 5.53
N SER A 334 -9.46 4.74 6.56
CA SER A 334 -10.87 4.38 6.78
C SER A 334 -11.75 5.61 6.97
N LYS A 335 -11.27 6.63 7.69
CA LYS A 335 -12.02 7.88 7.85
C LYS A 335 -12.15 8.64 6.53
N LEU A 336 -11.07 8.72 5.74
CA LEU A 336 -11.11 9.32 4.41
C LEU A 336 -12.09 8.58 3.49
N MET A 337 -12.06 7.24 3.46
CA MET A 337 -13.01 6.45 2.68
C MET A 337 -14.45 6.60 3.17
N SER A 338 -14.67 6.73 4.48
CA SER A 338 -16.01 7.02 5.03
C SER A 338 -16.57 8.37 4.56
N ASN A 339 -15.71 9.38 4.43
CA ASN A 339 -16.09 10.70 3.93
C ASN A 339 -16.63 10.65 2.49
N THR A 340 -16.19 9.67 1.68
CA THR A 340 -16.71 9.50 0.30
C THR A 340 -18.20 9.19 0.24
N ASN A 341 -18.82 8.73 1.33
CA ASN A 341 -20.26 8.46 1.38
C ASN A 341 -21.13 9.72 1.26
N GLU A 342 -20.54 10.90 1.46
CA GLU A 342 -21.21 12.19 1.28
C GLU A 342 -21.27 12.64 -0.19
N TYR A 343 -20.60 11.89 -1.10
CA TYR A 343 -20.42 12.27 -2.50
C TYR A 343 -21.09 11.28 -3.45
N ASP A 344 -21.43 11.72 -4.66
CA ASP A 344 -21.93 10.86 -5.75
C ASP A 344 -20.81 10.53 -6.76
N ASP A 345 -19.67 10.09 -6.23
CA ASP A 345 -18.55 9.68 -7.09
C ASP A 345 -18.89 8.40 -7.85
N LYS A 346 -18.43 8.33 -9.10
CA LYS A 346 -18.71 7.20 -9.99
C LYS A 346 -17.65 6.12 -9.93
N PHE A 347 -16.43 6.46 -9.52
CA PHE A 347 -15.34 5.55 -9.22
C PHE A 347 -14.31 6.20 -8.29
N SER A 348 -13.39 5.41 -7.80
CA SER A 348 -12.25 5.88 -7.02
C SER A 348 -10.96 5.27 -7.56
N LEU A 349 -9.91 6.06 -7.61
CA LEU A 349 -8.61 5.69 -8.16
C LEU A 349 -7.55 5.72 -7.07
N GLY A 350 -7.00 4.55 -6.75
CA GLY A 350 -5.89 4.38 -5.81
C GLY A 350 -4.57 4.17 -6.56
N VAL A 351 -3.60 5.06 -6.31
CA VAL A 351 -2.41 5.21 -7.14
C VAL A 351 -1.16 4.69 -6.42
N GLY A 352 -1.21 3.44 -5.97
CA GLY A 352 -0.08 2.69 -5.43
C GLY A 352 0.19 2.93 -3.95
N ASP A 353 1.12 2.11 -3.45
CA ASP A 353 1.48 1.97 -2.04
C ASP A 353 0.25 1.79 -1.15
N LEU A 354 -0.57 0.84 -1.61
CA LEU A 354 -1.83 0.48 -0.97
C LEU A 354 -1.59 -0.16 0.40
N VAL A 355 -0.45 -0.85 0.56
CA VAL A 355 0.02 -1.47 1.81
C VAL A 355 1.47 -1.09 2.07
N ALA A 356 1.93 -1.17 3.33
CA ALA A 356 3.33 -0.91 3.66
C ALA A 356 4.25 -2.13 3.40
N ASN A 357 3.68 -3.32 3.27
CA ASN A 357 4.41 -4.54 2.96
C ASN A 357 3.53 -5.49 2.14
N GLY A 358 3.81 -5.61 0.86
CA GLY A 358 3.07 -6.44 -0.10
C GLY A 358 3.03 -7.92 0.27
N SER A 359 4.06 -8.45 0.96
CA SER A 359 4.08 -9.84 1.41
C SER A 359 3.16 -10.15 2.60
N ASP A 360 2.68 -9.12 3.32
CA ASP A 360 1.81 -9.30 4.49
C ASP A 360 0.33 -9.32 4.12
N SER A 361 -0.23 -10.52 4.02
CA SER A 361 -1.66 -10.72 3.70
C SER A 361 -2.64 -10.05 4.68
N LEU A 362 -2.22 -9.70 5.89
CA LEU A 362 -3.07 -9.01 6.85
C LEU A 362 -3.26 -7.54 6.47
N GLN A 363 -2.24 -6.92 5.92
CA GLN A 363 -2.35 -5.54 5.43
C GLN A 363 -3.33 -5.45 4.25
N TRP A 364 -3.32 -6.42 3.34
CA TRP A 364 -4.30 -6.51 2.25
C TRP A 364 -5.73 -6.66 2.75
N LYS A 365 -5.93 -7.45 3.82
CA LYS A 365 -7.25 -7.53 4.48
C LYS A 365 -7.66 -6.21 5.09
N SER A 366 -6.72 -5.49 5.69
CA SER A 366 -6.96 -4.16 6.25
C SER A 366 -7.31 -3.14 5.19
N LEU A 367 -6.59 -3.15 4.06
CA LEU A 367 -6.93 -2.34 2.89
C LEU A 367 -8.37 -2.59 2.45
N LEU A 368 -8.76 -3.85 2.17
CA LEU A 368 -10.11 -4.16 1.73
C LEU A 368 -11.17 -3.75 2.76
N THR A 369 -10.88 -3.91 4.05
CA THR A 369 -11.80 -3.46 5.11
C THR A 369 -11.95 -1.93 5.11
N SER A 370 -10.86 -1.20 4.88
CA SER A 370 -10.88 0.27 4.80
C SER A 370 -11.62 0.76 3.55
N LEU A 371 -11.38 0.15 2.38
CA LEU A 371 -12.11 0.42 1.15
C LEU A 371 -13.62 0.14 1.30
N GLY A 372 -13.96 -0.87 2.10
CA GLY A 372 -15.34 -1.21 2.44
C GLY A 372 -16.11 -0.08 3.14
N GLN A 373 -15.43 0.95 3.69
CA GLN A 373 -16.10 2.14 4.25
C GLN A 373 -16.90 2.92 3.18
N ALA A 374 -16.53 2.79 1.90
CA ALA A 374 -17.31 3.31 0.77
C ALA A 374 -18.55 2.46 0.43
N LYS A 375 -18.81 1.36 1.17
CA LYS A 375 -20.02 0.51 1.10
C LYS A 375 -20.33 -0.08 -0.28
N GLY A 376 -19.29 -0.31 -1.10
CA GLY A 376 -19.43 -0.86 -2.45
C GLY A 376 -20.24 0.00 -3.42
N ARG A 377 -20.34 1.29 -3.19
CA ARG A 377 -21.18 2.21 -3.98
C ARG A 377 -20.63 2.47 -5.39
N PHE A 378 -19.32 2.40 -5.56
CA PHE A 378 -18.62 2.65 -6.82
C PHE A 378 -17.39 1.74 -6.93
N PRO A 379 -16.89 1.49 -8.14
CA PRO A 379 -15.70 0.68 -8.35
C PRO A 379 -14.42 1.42 -7.96
N PHE A 380 -13.44 0.62 -7.48
CA PHE A 380 -12.07 1.06 -7.32
C PHE A 380 -11.22 0.58 -8.48
N TYR A 381 -10.41 1.47 -9.04
CA TYR A 381 -9.31 1.18 -9.94
C TYR A 381 -8.01 1.37 -9.15
N LEU A 382 -7.22 0.31 -9.02
CA LEU A 382 -6.06 0.28 -8.14
C LEU A 382 -4.81 -0.06 -8.94
N VAL A 383 -3.79 0.75 -8.80
CA VAL A 383 -2.46 0.58 -9.41
C VAL A 383 -1.50 0.19 -8.29
N PRO A 384 -0.56 -0.74 -8.47
CA PRO A 384 0.42 -1.04 -7.44
C PRO A 384 1.52 0.04 -7.36
N GLY A 385 2.03 0.24 -6.14
CA GLY A 385 3.27 0.96 -5.87
C GLY A 385 4.41 0.00 -5.51
N ASN A 386 5.58 0.52 -5.15
CA ASN A 386 6.74 -0.31 -4.81
C ASN A 386 6.52 -1.16 -3.55
N HIS A 387 5.82 -0.64 -2.55
CA HIS A 387 5.50 -1.37 -1.32
C HIS A 387 4.47 -2.49 -1.52
N ASP A 388 3.75 -2.51 -2.64
CA ASP A 388 2.75 -3.53 -2.95
C ASP A 388 3.35 -4.83 -3.51
N TYR A 389 4.65 -4.82 -3.85
CA TYR A 389 5.39 -5.97 -4.32
C TYR A 389 5.87 -6.87 -3.17
N ASP A 390 6.01 -8.17 -3.44
CA ASP A 390 6.47 -9.13 -2.45
C ASP A 390 7.97 -8.92 -2.17
N GLY A 391 8.30 -8.60 -0.90
CA GLY A 391 9.68 -8.49 -0.46
C GLY A 391 10.46 -7.34 -1.10
N TYR A 392 9.79 -6.24 -1.43
CA TYR A 392 10.42 -5.03 -1.96
C TYR A 392 11.37 -5.33 -3.13
N TYR A 393 10.83 -5.84 -4.24
CA TYR A 393 11.58 -6.22 -5.46
C TYR A 393 12.36 -7.55 -5.41
N ASP A 394 12.34 -8.33 -4.33
CA ASP A 394 12.93 -9.68 -4.35
C ASP A 394 12.16 -10.63 -5.28
N ASP A 395 10.87 -10.43 -5.42
CA ASP A 395 10.00 -11.05 -6.42
C ASP A 395 9.19 -9.97 -7.15
N LEU A 396 9.39 -9.83 -8.46
CA LEU A 396 8.64 -8.89 -9.31
C LEU A 396 7.17 -9.27 -9.52
N ARG A 397 6.67 -10.25 -8.78
CA ARG A 397 5.27 -10.67 -8.82
C ARG A 397 4.57 -10.24 -7.55
N PRO A 398 3.70 -9.24 -7.58
CA PRO A 398 2.91 -8.82 -6.43
C PRO A 398 1.79 -9.84 -6.17
N LYS A 399 2.13 -10.97 -5.55
CA LYS A 399 1.21 -12.13 -5.38
C LYS A 399 -0.02 -11.78 -4.58
N ASN A 400 0.15 -11.09 -3.45
CA ASN A 400 -0.97 -10.68 -2.62
C ASN A 400 -1.81 -9.59 -3.31
N PHE A 401 -1.18 -8.62 -3.97
CA PHE A 401 -1.92 -7.67 -4.81
C PHE A 401 -2.84 -8.45 -5.77
N ASN A 402 -2.29 -9.36 -6.56
CA ASN A 402 -3.05 -10.15 -7.53
C ASN A 402 -4.08 -11.11 -6.89
N GLN A 403 -3.91 -11.46 -5.60
CA GLN A 403 -4.89 -12.27 -4.87
C GLN A 403 -6.07 -11.42 -4.39
N TYR A 404 -5.81 -10.25 -3.82
CA TYR A 404 -6.83 -9.42 -3.16
C TYR A 404 -7.46 -8.40 -4.10
N ILE A 405 -6.70 -7.90 -5.08
CA ILE A 405 -7.12 -6.88 -6.03
C ILE A 405 -7.32 -7.51 -7.41
N THR A 406 -8.30 -7.04 -8.14
CA THR A 406 -8.52 -7.36 -9.55
C THR A 406 -8.51 -6.08 -10.37
N THR A 407 -7.97 -6.16 -11.57
CA THR A 407 -7.81 -5.01 -12.46
C THR A 407 -8.58 -5.20 -13.76
N ALA A 408 -8.80 -4.12 -14.49
CA ALA A 408 -9.56 -4.12 -15.73
C ALA A 408 -8.95 -5.02 -16.84
N SER A 409 -7.63 -5.21 -16.85
CA SER A 409 -6.94 -6.10 -17.80
C SER A 409 -6.56 -7.46 -17.22
N GLY A 410 -6.54 -7.60 -15.88
CA GLY A 410 -5.93 -8.71 -15.16
C GLY A 410 -4.40 -8.63 -15.13
N LYS A 411 -3.82 -7.48 -15.51
CA LYS A 411 -2.41 -7.11 -15.36
C LYS A 411 -2.31 -5.91 -14.43
N ASN A 412 -1.10 -5.56 -13.98
CA ASN A 412 -0.86 -4.39 -13.14
C ASN A 412 -0.97 -3.07 -13.92
N TYR A 413 -1.00 -3.14 -15.25
CA TYR A 413 -1.22 -2.00 -16.13
C TYR A 413 -2.47 -2.23 -16.99
N PHE A 414 -3.27 -1.19 -17.19
CA PHE A 414 -4.56 -1.28 -17.86
C PHE A 414 -5.06 0.09 -18.30
N SER A 415 -6.06 0.10 -19.18
CA SER A 415 -6.78 1.29 -19.60
C SER A 415 -8.28 1.13 -19.37
N TRP A 416 -8.96 2.24 -19.24
CA TRP A 416 -10.42 2.30 -19.21
C TRP A 416 -10.92 3.67 -19.63
N GLN A 417 -12.19 3.75 -19.95
CA GLN A 417 -12.87 4.99 -20.22
C GLN A 417 -14.00 5.21 -19.24
N TYR A 418 -14.26 6.46 -18.91
CA TYR A 418 -15.46 6.88 -18.22
C TYR A 418 -15.90 8.25 -18.74
N GLY A 419 -17.15 8.34 -19.23
CA GLY A 419 -17.66 9.54 -19.90
C GLY A 419 -16.75 9.94 -21.07
N ASN A 420 -16.28 11.18 -21.06
CA ASN A 420 -15.37 11.74 -22.05
C ASN A 420 -13.89 11.71 -21.64
N CYS A 421 -13.53 10.90 -20.62
CA CYS A 421 -12.17 10.74 -20.15
C CYS A 421 -11.61 9.37 -20.53
N ALA A 422 -10.36 9.34 -20.97
CA ALA A 422 -9.55 8.13 -21.16
C ALA A 422 -8.45 8.07 -20.10
N PHE A 423 -8.27 6.90 -19.53
CA PHE A 423 -7.30 6.62 -18.47
C PHE A 423 -6.38 5.50 -18.90
N VAL A 424 -5.08 5.68 -18.70
CA VAL A 424 -4.05 4.65 -18.85
C VAL A 424 -3.27 4.56 -17.56
N ALA A 425 -3.34 3.41 -16.90
CA ALA A 425 -2.56 3.08 -15.71
C ALA A 425 -1.33 2.28 -16.13
N ILE A 426 -0.14 2.72 -15.69
CA ILE A 426 1.14 2.05 -15.92
C ILE A 426 1.83 1.77 -14.59
N ASP A 427 2.63 0.69 -14.57
CA ASP A 427 3.32 0.20 -13.37
C ASP A 427 4.82 0.09 -13.62
N PRO A 428 5.62 1.09 -13.22
CA PRO A 428 7.07 1.05 -13.40
C PRO A 428 7.76 0.04 -12.47
N ASN A 429 7.06 -0.51 -11.47
CA ASN A 429 7.61 -1.46 -10.50
C ASN A 429 7.69 -2.90 -11.02
N GLU A 430 7.23 -3.19 -12.24
CA GLU A 430 7.45 -4.49 -12.89
C GLU A 430 8.93 -4.76 -13.18
N ALA A 431 9.81 -3.79 -13.04
CA ALA A 431 11.24 -3.89 -13.23
C ALA A 431 12.02 -3.26 -12.08
N PHE A 432 13.25 -3.73 -11.84
CA PHE A 432 14.26 -3.04 -11.05
C PHE A 432 15.57 -3.01 -11.85
N PRO A 433 16.24 -1.88 -11.99
CA PRO A 433 15.80 -0.53 -11.61
C PRO A 433 14.41 -0.20 -12.17
N ILE A 434 13.66 0.67 -11.47
CA ILE A 434 12.35 1.12 -11.94
C ILE A 434 12.44 1.57 -13.38
N GLY A 435 11.49 1.13 -14.19
CA GLY A 435 11.44 1.52 -15.58
C GLY A 435 10.58 0.61 -16.44
N PHE A 436 10.50 0.98 -17.69
CA PHE A 436 9.67 0.27 -18.68
C PHE A 436 10.53 -0.57 -19.65
N GLY A 437 11.84 -0.34 -19.68
CA GLY A 437 12.81 -1.10 -20.46
C GLY A 437 12.33 -1.53 -21.85
N THR A 438 12.57 -2.81 -22.18
CA THR A 438 12.04 -3.50 -23.38
C THR A 438 10.73 -4.25 -23.09
N SER A 439 10.07 -3.94 -21.96
CA SER A 439 8.89 -4.64 -21.49
C SER A 439 7.71 -4.52 -22.45
N ASP A 440 6.85 -5.53 -22.45
CA ASP A 440 5.58 -5.50 -23.17
C ASP A 440 4.71 -4.31 -22.75
N GLN A 441 4.84 -3.85 -21.52
CA GLN A 441 4.10 -2.72 -20.96
C GLN A 441 4.40 -1.41 -21.71
N LYS A 442 5.68 -1.07 -21.92
CA LYS A 442 6.06 0.14 -22.67
C LYS A 442 5.46 0.14 -24.07
N GLN A 443 5.59 -0.98 -24.78
CA GLN A 443 5.03 -1.10 -26.13
C GLN A 443 3.50 -1.05 -26.12
N TRP A 444 2.87 -1.65 -25.10
CA TRP A 444 1.43 -1.56 -24.92
C TRP A 444 1.01 -0.11 -24.64
N PHE A 445 1.67 0.60 -23.73
CA PHE A 445 1.40 2.00 -23.42
C PHE A 445 1.45 2.88 -24.67
N LEU A 446 2.53 2.77 -25.46
CA LEU A 446 2.69 3.54 -26.70
C LEU A 446 1.62 3.24 -27.76
N ARG A 447 1.08 2.01 -27.80
CA ARG A 447 -0.07 1.69 -28.66
C ARG A 447 -1.38 2.22 -28.09
N GLU A 448 -1.53 2.17 -26.77
CA GLU A 448 -2.77 2.56 -26.09
C GLU A 448 -3.06 4.06 -26.24
N ILE A 449 -2.04 4.90 -26.07
CA ILE A 449 -2.16 6.35 -26.28
C ILE A 449 -2.36 6.76 -27.76
N GLU A 450 -2.26 5.82 -28.68
CA GLU A 450 -2.57 5.99 -30.10
C GLU A 450 -3.91 5.33 -30.50
N SER A 451 -4.59 4.67 -29.56
CA SER A 451 -5.85 3.96 -29.83
C SER A 451 -6.98 4.91 -30.26
N PRO A 452 -7.97 4.41 -31.00
CA PRO A 452 -9.16 5.20 -31.33
C PRO A 452 -9.90 5.70 -30.09
N GLU A 453 -9.94 4.89 -29.05
CA GLU A 453 -10.59 5.17 -27.77
C GLU A 453 -9.89 6.33 -27.05
N TRP A 454 -8.57 6.33 -27.02
CA TRP A 454 -7.78 7.44 -26.47
C TRP A 454 -8.05 8.72 -27.27
N LYS A 455 -7.89 8.67 -28.58
CA LYS A 455 -8.05 9.85 -29.47
C LYS A 455 -9.46 10.45 -29.48
N ALA A 456 -10.49 9.66 -29.16
CA ALA A 456 -11.87 10.13 -29.09
C ALA A 456 -12.22 10.82 -27.77
N ALA A 457 -11.42 10.63 -26.72
CA ALA A 457 -11.65 11.23 -25.43
C ALA A 457 -11.34 12.74 -25.43
N THR A 458 -12.05 13.49 -24.60
CA THR A 458 -11.75 14.91 -24.38
C THR A 458 -10.58 15.07 -23.41
N TRP A 459 -10.52 14.24 -22.38
CA TRP A 459 -9.54 14.30 -21.32
C TRP A 459 -8.69 13.02 -21.25
N HIS A 460 -7.38 13.18 -21.11
CA HIS A 460 -6.40 12.12 -21.14
C HIS A 460 -5.61 12.05 -19.84
N PHE A 461 -5.73 10.94 -19.13
CA PHE A 461 -5.08 10.70 -17.84
C PHE A 461 -4.06 9.58 -17.93
N VAL A 462 -2.82 9.84 -17.52
CA VAL A 462 -1.82 8.83 -17.24
C VAL A 462 -1.70 8.69 -15.73
N VAL A 463 -1.76 7.46 -15.25
CA VAL A 463 -1.80 7.12 -13.82
C VAL A 463 -0.68 6.15 -13.52
N LEU A 464 0.15 6.46 -12.53
CA LEU A 464 1.26 5.62 -12.09
C LEU A 464 1.66 6.00 -10.67
N HIS A 465 2.39 5.11 -9.99
CA HIS A 465 2.75 5.40 -8.60
C HIS A 465 3.87 6.45 -8.47
N GLN A 466 5.04 6.20 -9.09
CA GLN A 466 6.17 7.12 -9.00
C GLN A 466 5.96 8.35 -9.89
N PRO A 467 5.97 9.58 -9.32
CA PRO A 467 5.75 10.79 -10.07
C PRO A 467 6.96 11.13 -10.97
N PRO A 468 6.73 11.67 -12.19
CA PRO A 468 7.82 12.19 -13.00
C PRO A 468 8.44 13.47 -12.45
N LEU A 469 7.69 14.23 -11.67
CA LEU A 469 8.08 15.50 -11.05
C LEU A 469 7.54 15.55 -9.62
N SER A 470 8.37 15.92 -8.64
CA SER A 470 7.98 16.09 -7.23
C SER A 470 8.91 17.08 -6.54
N GLN A 471 8.42 17.78 -5.54
CA GLN A 471 9.17 18.73 -4.71
C GLN A 471 9.07 18.44 -3.21
N GLY A 472 7.97 17.85 -2.76
CA GLY A 472 7.64 17.74 -1.34
C GLY A 472 8.60 16.89 -0.51
N TRP A 473 9.26 15.90 -1.13
CA TRP A 473 10.26 15.07 -0.47
C TRP A 473 11.67 15.63 -0.70
N PRO A 474 12.39 16.10 0.36
CA PRO A 474 13.69 16.74 0.22
C PRO A 474 14.70 15.88 -0.54
N GLY A 475 15.23 16.43 -1.63
CA GLY A 475 16.19 15.77 -2.52
C GLY A 475 15.58 14.84 -3.56
N TYR A 476 14.30 14.53 -3.52
CA TYR A 476 13.59 13.80 -4.56
C TYR A 476 12.96 14.77 -5.57
N HIS A 477 13.25 14.58 -6.85
CA HIS A 477 12.82 15.45 -7.93
C HIS A 477 11.79 14.81 -8.87
N GLY A 478 11.26 13.66 -8.46
CA GLY A 478 10.50 12.73 -9.28
C GLY A 478 11.40 11.66 -9.92
N ASP A 479 10.78 10.62 -10.46
CA ASP A 479 11.49 9.51 -11.08
C ASP A 479 11.97 9.87 -12.50
N GLU A 480 13.28 9.77 -12.72
CA GLU A 480 13.94 10.14 -13.97
C GLU A 480 13.51 9.24 -15.13
N VAL A 481 13.33 7.95 -14.90
CA VAL A 481 12.99 7.00 -15.98
C VAL A 481 11.53 7.18 -16.41
N VAL A 482 10.65 7.45 -15.44
CA VAL A 482 9.25 7.81 -15.70
C VAL A 482 9.19 9.11 -16.50
N ARG A 483 9.94 10.13 -16.08
CA ARG A 483 10.02 11.42 -16.77
C ARG A 483 10.49 11.25 -18.20
N GLN A 484 11.59 10.52 -18.43
CA GLN A 484 12.13 10.27 -19.77
C GLN A 484 11.14 9.58 -20.70
N LEU A 485 10.30 8.67 -20.19
CA LEU A 485 9.25 8.06 -20.99
C LEU A 485 8.17 9.07 -21.37
N LEU A 486 7.65 9.79 -20.38
CA LEU A 486 6.48 10.66 -20.56
C LEU A 486 6.82 11.93 -21.32
N ASP A 487 8.02 12.51 -21.13
CA ASP A 487 8.49 13.69 -21.87
C ASP A 487 8.45 13.49 -23.42
N THR A 488 8.56 12.25 -23.88
CA THR A 488 8.50 11.94 -25.31
C THR A 488 7.09 11.92 -25.88
N VAL A 489 6.05 11.90 -25.05
CA VAL A 489 4.66 11.67 -25.50
C VAL A 489 3.65 12.71 -25.00
N TYR A 490 4.02 13.62 -24.08
CA TYR A 490 3.05 14.59 -23.54
C TYR A 490 2.28 15.33 -24.63
N GLU A 491 2.99 15.95 -25.57
CA GLU A 491 2.37 16.73 -26.65
C GLU A 491 1.70 15.81 -27.69
N SER A 492 2.41 14.80 -28.19
CA SER A 492 1.93 13.96 -29.28
C SER A 492 0.70 13.12 -28.89
N ALA A 493 0.59 12.69 -27.65
CA ALA A 493 -0.54 11.93 -27.13
C ALA A 493 -1.65 12.82 -26.51
N GLY A 494 -1.42 14.12 -26.38
CA GLY A 494 -2.37 15.08 -25.79
C GLY A 494 -2.67 14.81 -24.33
N ILE A 495 -1.67 14.38 -23.52
CA ILE A 495 -1.83 14.04 -22.11
C ILE A 495 -2.19 15.32 -21.33
N ASP A 496 -3.32 15.29 -20.63
CA ASP A 496 -3.80 16.42 -19.82
C ASP A 496 -3.39 16.31 -18.36
N PHE A 497 -3.39 15.07 -17.82
CA PHE A 497 -3.10 14.80 -16.41
C PHE A 497 -2.13 13.64 -16.25
N VAL A 498 -1.20 13.83 -15.33
CA VAL A 498 -0.39 12.75 -14.74
C VAL A 498 -0.73 12.69 -13.27
N VAL A 499 -1.28 11.58 -12.81
CA VAL A 499 -1.68 11.37 -11.42
C VAL A 499 -0.77 10.34 -10.78
N ALA A 500 -0.15 10.70 -9.66
CA ALA A 500 0.84 9.89 -8.97
C ALA A 500 0.67 9.90 -7.44
N GLY A 501 1.44 9.06 -6.75
CA GLY A 501 1.61 9.00 -5.31
C GLY A 501 3.08 9.06 -4.94
N HIS A 502 3.54 8.14 -4.07
CA HIS A 502 4.93 7.90 -3.70
C HIS A 502 5.53 8.92 -2.73
N THR A 503 5.31 10.21 -2.95
CA THR A 503 5.59 11.25 -1.94
C THR A 503 4.34 11.45 -1.08
N HIS A 504 4.54 11.41 0.24
CA HIS A 504 3.42 11.39 1.18
C HIS A 504 2.91 12.80 1.49
N ASP A 505 2.44 13.47 0.43
CA ASP A 505 1.88 14.81 0.47
C ASP A 505 0.90 15.04 -0.69
N TYR A 506 0.41 16.25 -0.82
CA TYR A 506 -0.31 16.74 -1.98
C TYR A 506 0.56 17.71 -2.76
N GLU A 507 0.74 17.45 -4.05
CA GLU A 507 1.43 18.38 -4.94
C GLU A 507 0.63 18.62 -6.22
N ARG A 508 0.69 19.85 -6.74
CA ARG A 508 0.14 20.22 -8.04
C ARG A 508 1.11 21.09 -8.83
N LEU A 509 1.24 20.79 -10.12
CA LEU A 509 2.02 21.59 -11.07
C LEU A 509 1.30 21.60 -12.42
N THR A 510 1.24 22.76 -13.06
CA THR A 510 0.84 22.87 -14.46
C THR A 510 2.04 23.29 -15.30
N ARG A 511 2.38 22.52 -16.34
CA ARG A 511 3.52 22.78 -17.22
C ARG A 511 3.13 22.63 -18.69
N ASN A 512 3.72 23.45 -19.56
CA ASN A 512 3.54 23.35 -21.00
C ASN A 512 4.64 22.49 -21.65
N TYR A 513 4.25 21.60 -22.52
CA TYR A 513 5.11 20.80 -23.41
C TYR A 513 4.68 21.09 -24.84
N GLY A 514 5.40 22.01 -25.52
CA GLY A 514 4.93 22.61 -26.75
C GLY A 514 3.59 23.33 -26.55
N ASP A 515 2.59 22.97 -27.34
CA ASP A 515 1.23 23.50 -27.22
C ASP A 515 0.35 22.74 -26.21
N GLN A 516 0.82 21.59 -25.70
CA GLN A 516 0.08 20.78 -24.72
C GLN A 516 0.33 21.27 -23.29
N LYS A 517 -0.75 21.53 -22.57
CA LYS A 517 -0.72 21.84 -21.13
C LYS A 517 -0.93 20.55 -20.33
N VAL A 518 0.04 20.16 -19.52
CA VAL A 518 0.03 18.97 -18.67
C VAL A 518 -0.09 19.36 -17.21
N ASN A 519 -0.99 18.72 -16.49
CA ASN A 519 -1.21 18.91 -15.07
C ASN A 519 -0.72 17.69 -14.30
N PHE A 520 0.21 17.88 -13.39
CA PHE A 520 0.78 16.87 -12.51
C PHE A 520 0.12 16.96 -11.16
N LEU A 521 -0.38 15.83 -10.65
CA LEU A 521 -1.02 15.71 -9.35
C LEU A 521 -0.37 14.57 -8.58
N ILE A 522 0.12 14.87 -7.39
CA ILE A 522 0.54 13.87 -6.41
C ILE A 522 -0.48 13.87 -5.29
N VAL A 523 -1.01 12.68 -4.96
CA VAL A 523 -2.14 12.51 -4.03
C VAL A 523 -1.79 11.50 -2.92
N GLY A 524 -0.54 11.56 -2.42
CA GLY A 524 0.08 10.58 -1.52
C GLY A 524 -0.31 10.70 -0.04
N GLY A 525 -1.37 11.42 0.29
CA GLY A 525 -1.75 11.68 1.69
C GLY A 525 -2.82 10.76 2.27
N ALA A 526 -3.04 9.55 1.72
CA ALA A 526 -4.19 8.74 2.14
C ALA A 526 -4.02 8.02 3.49
N GLY A 527 -2.82 7.99 4.09
CA GLY A 527 -2.67 7.31 5.39
C GLY A 527 -1.24 7.06 5.83
N GLY A 528 -0.30 6.90 4.92
CA GLY A 528 1.13 6.78 5.20
C GLY A 528 1.68 7.95 6.01
N GLY A 529 2.87 7.78 6.58
CA GLY A 529 3.54 8.87 7.31
C GLY A 529 3.82 10.04 6.38
N LEU A 530 3.33 11.24 6.71
CA LEU A 530 3.53 12.43 5.87
C LEU A 530 4.98 12.86 5.78
N GLU A 531 5.36 13.48 4.67
CA GLU A 531 6.64 14.14 4.51
C GLU A 531 6.84 15.25 5.57
N PRO A 532 8.11 15.54 5.99
CA PRO A 532 8.38 16.55 7.01
C PRO A 532 7.93 17.95 6.58
N GLU A 533 7.25 18.67 7.46
CA GLU A 533 6.87 20.06 7.22
C GLU A 533 8.11 20.97 7.12
N GLY A 534 8.07 21.95 6.21
CA GLY A 534 9.08 22.98 6.06
C GLY A 534 10.35 22.54 5.31
N GLU A 535 10.43 21.29 4.86
CA GLU A 535 11.54 20.78 4.06
C GLU A 535 11.02 20.37 2.68
N MET A 536 11.67 20.81 1.62
CA MET A 536 11.31 20.52 0.23
C MET A 536 12.57 20.49 -0.64
N SER A 537 12.47 19.88 -1.81
CA SER A 537 13.50 20.02 -2.85
C SER A 537 13.50 21.42 -3.44
N GLU A 538 14.66 21.88 -3.94
CA GLU A 538 14.76 23.20 -4.58
C GLU A 538 14.03 23.22 -5.93
N GLU A 539 14.07 22.12 -6.68
CA GLU A 539 13.46 21.96 -8.00
C GLU A 539 12.88 20.53 -8.16
N PRO A 540 11.84 20.31 -8.98
CA PRO A 540 11.03 21.34 -9.66
C PRO A 540 10.24 22.17 -8.65
N VAL A 541 9.91 23.41 -9.00
CA VAL A 541 9.00 24.21 -8.17
C VAL A 541 7.56 23.86 -8.55
N MET A 542 6.85 23.27 -7.61
CA MET A 542 5.43 22.93 -7.74
C MET A 542 4.57 24.18 -7.48
N ASP A 543 3.39 24.28 -8.11
CA ASP A 543 2.44 25.36 -7.87
C ASP A 543 1.84 25.28 -6.44
N VAL A 544 1.67 24.05 -5.93
CA VAL A 544 1.13 23.75 -4.60
C VAL A 544 1.87 22.56 -4.02
N VAL A 545 2.27 22.64 -2.74
CA VAL A 545 2.74 21.50 -1.91
C VAL A 545 2.07 21.60 -0.55
N VAL A 546 1.35 20.57 -0.12
CA VAL A 546 0.65 20.53 1.18
C VAL A 546 0.83 19.16 1.86
N LYS A 547 1.47 19.15 3.01
CA LYS A 547 1.78 17.94 3.80
C LYS A 547 0.66 17.62 4.80
N ARG A 548 -0.46 17.13 4.28
CA ARG A 548 -1.64 16.76 5.06
C ARG A 548 -2.32 15.51 4.50
N HIS A 549 -2.94 14.73 5.38
CA HIS A 549 -3.81 13.64 4.93
C HIS A 549 -5.02 14.18 4.19
N HIS A 550 -5.28 13.65 3.00
CA HIS A 550 -6.28 14.19 2.10
C HIS A 550 -6.87 13.15 1.13
N LEU A 551 -7.97 13.54 0.50
CA LEU A 551 -8.47 12.99 -0.76
C LEU A 551 -8.60 14.12 -1.77
N ALA A 552 -8.29 13.85 -3.02
CA ALA A 552 -8.57 14.75 -4.14
C ALA A 552 -9.81 14.26 -4.89
N ARG A 553 -10.65 15.18 -5.35
CA ARG A 553 -11.85 14.88 -6.15
C ARG A 553 -11.85 15.68 -7.42
N MET A 554 -12.22 15.05 -8.51
CA MET A 554 -12.40 15.69 -9.80
C MET A 554 -13.86 15.65 -10.22
N PHE A 555 -14.37 16.80 -10.64
CA PHE A 555 -15.70 16.99 -11.21
C PHE A 555 -15.54 17.32 -12.69
N VAL A 556 -15.90 16.38 -13.53
CA VAL A 556 -15.80 16.51 -14.98
C VAL A 556 -17.14 17.03 -15.53
N GLN A 557 -17.08 18.07 -16.36
CA GLN A 557 -18.24 18.60 -17.06
C GLN A 557 -17.83 19.06 -18.46
N GLY A 558 -18.00 18.18 -19.45
CA GLY A 558 -17.62 18.46 -20.82
C GLY A 558 -16.11 18.81 -20.96
N ASP A 559 -15.81 20.04 -21.36
CA ASP A 559 -14.46 20.58 -21.57
C ASP A 559 -13.85 21.21 -20.29
N SER A 560 -14.46 21.00 -19.15
CA SER A 560 -14.03 21.59 -17.87
C SER A 560 -13.90 20.52 -16.80
N ILE A 561 -12.89 20.63 -15.96
CA ILE A 561 -12.70 19.82 -14.75
C ILE A 561 -12.45 20.75 -13.58
N HIS A 562 -13.20 20.56 -12.50
CA HIS A 562 -12.96 21.18 -11.21
C HIS A 562 -12.29 20.18 -10.27
N LEU A 563 -11.15 20.56 -9.71
CA LEU A 563 -10.43 19.81 -8.67
C LEU A 563 -10.73 20.42 -7.31
N GLU A 564 -11.07 19.57 -6.35
CA GLU A 564 -11.22 19.91 -4.94
C GLU A 564 -10.41 18.91 -4.10
N VAL A 565 -9.51 19.39 -3.27
CA VAL A 565 -8.73 18.57 -2.35
C VAL A 565 -9.06 18.90 -0.92
N LYS A 566 -9.48 17.91 -0.16
CA LYS A 566 -9.91 18.06 1.23
C LYS A 566 -9.08 17.24 2.19
N ASP A 567 -8.77 17.85 3.33
CA ASP A 567 -8.13 17.17 4.45
C ASP A 567 -9.07 16.20 5.19
N LEU A 568 -8.54 15.50 6.18
CA LEU A 568 -9.28 14.53 7.01
C LEU A 568 -10.52 15.14 7.71
N ASN A 569 -10.54 16.45 7.91
CA ASN A 569 -11.62 17.20 8.55
C ASN A 569 -12.54 17.92 7.55
N GLN A 570 -12.43 17.60 6.27
CA GLN A 570 -13.19 18.19 5.16
C GLN A 570 -12.88 19.68 4.89
N ASN A 571 -11.75 20.20 5.39
CA ASN A 571 -11.27 21.52 5.01
C ASN A 571 -10.64 21.44 3.61
N ILE A 572 -10.97 22.41 2.76
CA ILE A 572 -10.35 22.55 1.44
C ILE A 572 -8.88 22.98 1.64
N ILE A 573 -7.95 22.22 1.05
CA ILE A 573 -6.52 22.51 1.05
C ILE A 573 -6.01 22.98 -0.31
N ASP A 574 -6.72 22.62 -1.39
CA ASP A 574 -6.54 23.18 -2.73
C ASP A 574 -7.84 23.07 -3.54
N GLN A 575 -8.03 23.96 -4.49
CA GLN A 575 -9.05 23.87 -5.51
C GLN A 575 -8.57 24.54 -6.79
N PHE A 576 -8.90 23.96 -7.94
CA PHE A 576 -8.46 24.48 -9.22
C PHE A 576 -9.40 24.07 -10.36
N ASP A 577 -9.58 24.99 -11.32
CA ASP A 577 -10.38 24.75 -12.52
C ASP A 577 -9.47 24.55 -13.74
N PHE A 578 -9.66 23.43 -14.42
CA PHE A 578 -9.01 23.12 -15.68
C PHE A 578 -10.02 23.29 -16.82
N LYS A 579 -9.57 23.85 -17.91
CA LYS A 579 -10.37 23.98 -19.12
C LYS A 579 -9.57 23.53 -20.33
N LYS A 580 -10.18 22.70 -21.18
CA LYS A 580 -9.58 22.25 -22.44
C LYS A 580 -9.41 23.47 -23.34
N GLN A 581 -8.25 23.58 -23.97
CA GLN A 581 -7.93 24.66 -24.89
C GLN A 581 -8.44 24.38 -26.31
#